data_89446920b91fcbf66692223e75d4124c
#
_entry.id   89446920b91fcbf66692223e75d4124c
#
_cell.length_a   1.000
_cell.length_b   1.000
_cell.length_c   1.000
_cell.angle_alpha   90.00
_cell.angle_beta   90.00
_cell.angle_gamma   90.00
#
_symmetry.space_group_name_H-M   'P 1'
#
loop_
_entity.id
_entity.type
_entity.pdbx_description
1 polymer ?
#
loop_
_entity_poly.entity_id
_entity_poly.type
_entity_poly.pdbx_seq_one_letter_code
_entity_poly.pdbx_strand_id
1 'polypeptide(L)'
;VMGWLPNGVELPLMGKIAAGQPIEAITDPSATITVPADMVGNKRTYVLQVKGDSMIEAAILDGDYVLIEQSETAENGQIVVAVLNGNFATLKRYYKEFDHVRLEPANSTMNTIIVRGEIQIQGKVTGVIRKFH
;
A
#
# COMPACT_ATOMS: atom_id res chain seq x y z
N VAL A 1 -7.15 24.49 -22.42
CA VAL A 1 -7.11 24.22 -21.88
C VAL A 1 -6.74 24.02 -21.07
N MET A 2 -6.75 24.11 -21.10
CA MET A 2 -6.73 23.79 -20.12
C MET A 2 -6.66 22.54 -19.67
N GLY A 3 -6.15 21.68 -20.08
CA GLY A 3 -6.03 20.33 -19.72
C GLY A 3 -5.43 20.03 -18.40
N TRP A 4 -4.86 20.99 -17.78
CA TRP A 4 -4.31 20.77 -16.47
C TRP A 4 -5.41 20.78 -15.43
N LEU A 5 -5.18 20.06 -14.33
CA LEU A 5 -6.18 19.87 -13.29
C LEU A 5 -5.97 20.86 -12.15
N PRO A 6 -6.94 21.76 -11.91
CA PRO A 6 -6.83 22.67 -10.78
C PRO A 6 -7.02 21.98 -9.42
N ASN A 7 -7.51 20.73 -9.42
CA ASN A 7 -7.88 20.01 -8.21
C ASN A 7 -6.89 18.91 -7.83
N GLY A 8 -5.61 19.15 -8.10
CA GLY A 8 -4.56 18.25 -7.64
C GLY A 8 -4.34 18.37 -6.14
N VAL A 9 -4.09 17.23 -5.50
CA VAL A 9 -3.78 17.14 -4.08
C VAL A 9 -2.38 16.57 -3.93
N GLU A 10 -1.57 17.22 -3.12
CA GLU A 10 -0.25 16.71 -2.78
C GLU A 10 -0.35 15.77 -1.59
N LEU A 11 0.10 14.53 -1.77
CA LEU A 11 0.14 13.53 -0.71
C LEU A 11 1.58 13.26 -0.32
N PRO A 12 1.85 13.06 0.98
CA PRO A 12 3.22 12.76 1.41
C PRO A 12 3.66 11.39 0.91
N LEU A 13 4.88 11.34 0.37
CA LEU A 13 5.55 10.09 0.01
C LEU A 13 6.34 9.64 1.24
N MET A 14 5.81 8.63 1.94
CA MET A 14 6.31 8.26 3.26
C MET A 14 7.45 7.27 3.23
N GLY A 15 7.57 6.45 2.19
CA GLY A 15 8.62 5.46 2.14
C GLY A 15 8.47 4.45 1.03
N LYS A 16 9.33 3.45 1.07
CA LYS A 16 9.30 2.29 0.19
C LYS A 16 8.88 1.07 0.98
N ILE A 17 8.00 0.26 0.40
CA ILE A 17 7.52 -0.97 1.04
C ILE A 17 8.00 -2.18 0.25
N ALA A 18 8.71 -3.08 0.94
CA ALA A 18 9.14 -4.36 0.41
C ALA A 18 8.73 -5.43 1.41
N ALA A 19 8.23 -6.57 0.91
CA ALA A 19 7.73 -7.64 1.77
C ALA A 19 8.82 -8.14 2.73
N GLY A 20 8.43 -8.28 4.01
CA GLY A 20 9.33 -8.82 5.04
C GLY A 20 10.38 -7.85 5.55
N GLN A 21 10.25 -6.57 5.24
CA GLN A 21 11.20 -5.54 5.66
C GLN A 21 10.47 -4.41 6.37
N PRO A 22 11.14 -3.67 7.27
CA PRO A 22 10.60 -2.39 7.73
C PRO A 22 10.40 -1.44 6.54
N ILE A 23 9.44 -0.54 6.65
CA ILE A 23 9.26 0.49 5.62
C ILE A 23 10.52 1.36 5.60
N GLU A 24 11.12 1.50 4.42
CA GLU A 24 12.29 2.32 4.22
C GLU A 24 11.85 3.78 4.03
N ALA A 25 12.23 4.63 4.95
CA ALA A 25 11.85 6.05 4.89
C ALA A 25 12.47 6.72 3.66
N ILE A 26 11.73 7.67 3.09
CA ILE A 26 12.22 8.50 2.00
C ILE A 26 13.23 9.50 2.56
N THR A 27 14.33 9.71 1.82
CA THR A 27 15.41 10.59 2.26
C THR A 27 14.95 12.04 2.39
N ASP A 28 14.09 12.49 1.47
CA ASP A 28 13.54 13.83 1.48
C ASP A 28 12.17 13.83 2.18
N PRO A 29 12.06 14.34 3.42
CA PRO A 29 10.80 14.33 4.14
C PRO A 29 9.74 15.27 3.55
N SER A 30 10.10 16.13 2.62
CA SER A 30 9.15 16.99 1.91
C SER A 30 8.64 16.40 0.61
N ALA A 31 9.09 15.19 0.25
CA ALA A 31 8.67 14.55 -0.99
C ALA A 31 7.16 14.30 -1.00
N THR A 32 6.53 14.66 -2.11
CA THR A 32 5.09 14.49 -2.30
C THR A 32 4.80 13.90 -3.67
N ILE A 33 3.62 13.34 -3.80
CA ILE A 33 3.06 12.90 -5.09
C ILE A 33 1.75 13.67 -5.27
N THR A 34 1.61 14.35 -6.40
CA THR A 34 0.37 15.04 -6.73
C THR A 34 -0.59 14.10 -7.43
N VAL A 35 -1.81 14.01 -6.92
CA VAL A 35 -2.84 13.11 -7.44
C VAL A 35 -4.11 13.90 -7.68
N PRO A 36 -5.01 13.40 -8.57
CA PRO A 36 -6.33 13.99 -8.71
C PRO A 36 -7.11 13.93 -7.39
N ALA A 37 -7.84 14.99 -7.08
CA ALA A 37 -8.56 15.11 -5.81
C ALA A 37 -9.61 14.00 -5.63
N ASP A 38 -10.19 13.51 -6.71
CA ASP A 38 -11.19 12.45 -6.65
C ASP A 38 -10.62 11.07 -6.30
N MET A 39 -9.29 10.93 -6.27
CA MET A 39 -8.65 9.71 -5.78
C MET A 39 -8.48 9.70 -4.26
N VAL A 40 -8.82 10.79 -3.59
CA VAL A 40 -8.63 10.94 -2.14
C VAL A 40 -9.98 11.14 -1.49
N GLY A 41 -10.31 10.29 -0.53
CA GLY A 41 -11.54 10.40 0.24
C GLY A 41 -11.38 11.35 1.42
N ASN A 42 -12.24 11.19 2.42
CA ASN A 42 -12.23 12.02 3.62
C ASN A 42 -11.19 11.62 4.64
N LYS A 43 -10.58 10.45 4.46
CA LYS A 43 -9.62 9.92 5.40
C LYS A 43 -8.21 10.30 4.99
N ARG A 44 -7.33 10.30 5.97
CA ARG A 44 -5.92 10.58 5.76
C ARG A 44 -5.32 9.59 4.77
N THR A 45 -4.66 10.09 3.75
CA THR A 45 -4.06 9.30 2.70
C THR A 45 -2.58 9.67 2.55
N TYR A 46 -1.76 8.66 2.36
CA TYR A 46 -0.33 8.84 2.09
C TYR A 46 0.08 7.89 0.98
N VAL A 47 1.34 8.01 0.53
CA VAL A 47 1.85 7.25 -0.60
C VAL A 47 3.06 6.43 -0.15
N LEU A 48 3.11 5.19 -0.62
CA LEU A 48 4.30 4.35 -0.52
C LEU A 48 4.73 3.93 -1.92
N GLN A 49 6.04 3.81 -2.12
CA GLN A 49 6.58 3.25 -3.36
C GLN A 49 6.80 1.76 -3.18
N VAL A 50 6.34 0.98 -4.14
CA VAL A 50 6.42 -0.49 -4.09
C VAL A 50 7.79 -0.95 -4.56
N LYS A 51 8.36 -1.89 -3.82
CA LYS A 51 9.60 -2.55 -4.17
C LYS A 51 9.35 -4.05 -4.20
N GLY A 52 9.68 -4.67 -5.32
CA GLY A 52 9.45 -6.10 -5.52
C GLY A 52 8.17 -6.39 -6.30
N ASP A 53 7.83 -7.66 -6.39
CA ASP A 53 6.80 -8.14 -7.31
C ASP A 53 5.72 -9.00 -6.64
N SER A 54 5.53 -8.86 -5.32
CA SER A 54 4.56 -9.68 -4.59
C SER A 54 3.12 -9.45 -5.01
N MET A 55 2.83 -8.35 -5.73
CA MET A 55 1.48 -7.99 -6.14
C MET A 55 1.33 -7.79 -7.64
N ILE A 56 2.20 -8.40 -8.45
CA ILE A 56 2.20 -8.19 -9.91
C ILE A 56 0.92 -8.69 -10.58
N GLU A 57 0.29 -9.74 -10.05
CA GLU A 57 -0.96 -10.27 -10.62
C GLU A 57 -2.18 -9.40 -10.27
N ALA A 58 -2.01 -8.44 -9.38
CA ALA A 58 -2.98 -7.37 -9.15
C ALA A 58 -2.59 -6.08 -9.88
N ALA A 59 -1.66 -6.17 -10.82
CA ALA A 59 -1.15 -5.05 -11.62
C ALA A 59 -0.47 -3.96 -10.77
N ILE A 60 0.10 -4.34 -9.64
CA ILE A 60 0.95 -3.46 -8.85
C ILE A 60 2.39 -3.92 -9.05
N LEU A 61 3.19 -3.08 -9.70
CA LEU A 61 4.52 -3.41 -10.15
C LEU A 61 5.59 -2.71 -9.31
N ASP A 62 6.81 -3.27 -9.35
CA ASP A 62 7.97 -2.61 -8.74
C ASP A 62 8.10 -1.17 -9.25
N GLY A 63 8.31 -0.24 -8.33
CA GLY A 63 8.40 1.17 -8.66
C GLY A 63 7.09 1.94 -8.64
N ASP A 64 5.94 1.25 -8.61
CA ASP A 64 4.64 1.90 -8.54
C ASP A 64 4.48 2.67 -7.23
N TYR A 65 3.67 3.72 -7.28
CA TYR A 65 3.23 4.44 -6.09
C TYR A 65 1.83 3.98 -5.74
N VAL A 66 1.63 3.57 -4.51
CA VAL A 66 0.31 3.14 -4.01
C VAL A 66 -0.22 4.18 -3.04
N LEU A 67 -1.48 4.53 -3.21
CA LEU A 67 -2.19 5.43 -2.31
C LEU A 67 -2.76 4.59 -1.17
N ILE A 68 -2.43 4.96 0.05
CA ILE A 68 -2.82 4.23 1.25
C ILE A 68 -3.76 5.12 2.06
N GLU A 69 -4.99 4.70 2.17
CA GLU A 69 -5.95 5.33 3.07
C GLU A 69 -5.77 4.73 4.46
N GLN A 70 -5.50 5.58 5.44
CA GLN A 70 -5.25 5.13 6.80
C GLN A 70 -6.49 4.40 7.36
N SER A 71 -6.27 3.21 7.87
CA SER A 71 -7.33 2.40 8.46
C SER A 71 -6.70 1.35 9.36
N GLU A 72 -7.35 1.07 10.48
CA GLU A 72 -6.94 -0.01 11.38
C GLU A 72 -7.68 -1.31 11.09
N THR A 73 -8.66 -1.26 10.19
CA THR A 73 -9.48 -2.41 9.81
C THR A 73 -9.50 -2.58 8.31
N ALA A 74 -9.86 -3.78 7.87
CA ALA A 74 -9.96 -4.10 6.46
C ALA A 74 -11.06 -5.14 6.25
N GLU A 75 -11.59 -5.18 5.04
CA GLU A 75 -12.52 -6.20 4.60
C GLU A 75 -11.79 -7.25 3.78
N ASN A 76 -12.33 -8.46 3.76
CA ASN A 76 -11.75 -9.55 2.99
C ASN A 76 -11.58 -9.18 1.52
N GLY A 77 -10.41 -9.48 0.97
CA GLY A 77 -10.06 -9.18 -0.41
C GLY A 77 -9.42 -7.83 -0.65
N GLN A 78 -9.43 -6.94 0.33
CA GLN A 78 -8.75 -5.65 0.19
C GLN A 78 -7.24 -5.82 0.27
N ILE A 79 -6.52 -4.98 -0.48
CA ILE A 79 -5.06 -4.91 -0.41
C ILE A 79 -4.71 -3.94 0.72
N VAL A 80 -3.91 -4.40 1.66
CA VAL A 80 -3.58 -3.64 2.87
C VAL A 80 -2.08 -3.53 3.07
N VAL A 81 -1.70 -2.52 3.84
CA VAL A 81 -0.39 -2.45 4.49
C VAL A 81 -0.56 -3.06 5.87
N ALA A 82 0.10 -4.18 6.10
CA ALA A 82 0.07 -4.89 7.37
C ALA A 82 1.47 -4.91 7.98
N VAL A 83 1.53 -4.73 9.29
CA VAL A 83 2.78 -4.81 10.04
C VAL A 83 2.73 -6.04 10.93
N LEU A 84 3.73 -6.87 10.79
CA LEU A 84 3.88 -8.14 11.50
C LEU A 84 5.02 -8.02 12.49
N ASN A 85 4.86 -8.65 13.65
CA ASN A 85 5.90 -8.68 14.69
C ASN A 85 6.42 -7.27 15.04
N GLY A 86 5.52 -6.28 14.96
CA GLY A 86 5.79 -4.90 15.36
C GLY A 86 6.65 -4.09 14.39
N ASN A 87 7.25 -4.70 13.38
CA ASN A 87 8.23 -3.99 12.57
C ASN A 87 8.24 -4.34 11.08
N PHE A 88 7.84 -5.53 10.68
CA PHE A 88 7.93 -5.95 9.28
C PHE A 88 6.66 -5.63 8.55
N ALA A 89 6.75 -4.79 7.51
CA ALA A 89 5.62 -4.38 6.72
C ALA A 89 5.47 -5.25 5.47
N THR A 90 4.24 -5.42 5.03
CA THR A 90 3.94 -6.12 3.79
C THR A 90 2.70 -5.54 3.14
N LEU A 91 2.62 -5.67 1.83
CA LEU A 91 1.48 -5.27 1.01
C LEU A 91 0.87 -6.55 0.45
N LYS A 92 -0.34 -6.89 0.88
CA LYS A 92 -0.97 -8.17 0.55
C LYS A 92 -2.48 -8.02 0.55
N ARG A 93 -3.18 -9.01 -0.04
CA ARG A 93 -4.63 -9.14 0.14
C ARG A 93 -4.92 -9.71 1.50
N TYR A 94 -5.87 -9.12 2.19
CA TYR A 94 -6.26 -9.45 3.54
C TYR A 94 -7.48 -10.37 3.54
N TYR A 95 -7.40 -11.45 4.34
CA TYR A 95 -8.55 -12.32 4.60
C TYR A 95 -8.54 -12.71 6.05
N LYS A 96 -9.64 -12.40 6.74
CA LYS A 96 -9.80 -12.81 8.13
C LYS A 96 -10.49 -14.16 8.18
N GLU A 97 -9.83 -15.14 8.78
CA GLU A 97 -10.35 -16.47 9.02
C GLU A 97 -10.74 -16.62 10.49
N PHE A 98 -11.24 -17.82 10.87
CA PHE A 98 -11.74 -18.06 12.23
C PHE A 98 -10.68 -17.82 13.30
N ASP A 99 -9.46 -18.37 13.12
CA ASP A 99 -8.41 -18.35 14.14
C ASP A 99 -7.11 -17.72 13.64
N HIS A 100 -7.13 -17.09 12.49
CA HIS A 100 -5.93 -16.47 11.91
C HIS A 100 -6.30 -15.42 10.88
N VAL A 101 -5.29 -14.70 10.43
CA VAL A 101 -5.38 -13.82 9.27
C VAL A 101 -4.54 -14.42 8.17
N ARG A 102 -5.08 -14.45 6.96
CA ARG A 102 -4.38 -14.91 5.77
C ARG A 102 -4.02 -13.70 4.94
N LEU A 103 -2.74 -13.56 4.65
CA LEU A 103 -2.21 -12.48 3.80
C LEU A 103 -1.72 -13.11 2.51
N GLU A 104 -2.41 -12.83 1.41
CA GLU A 104 -2.12 -13.44 0.13
C GLU A 104 -1.38 -12.49 -0.79
N PRO A 105 -0.20 -12.90 -1.31
CA PRO A 105 0.41 -12.18 -2.41
C PRO A 105 -0.44 -12.34 -3.67
N ALA A 106 -0.40 -11.37 -4.56
CA ALA A 106 -0.94 -11.50 -5.90
C ALA A 106 0.20 -11.92 -6.84
N ASN A 107 0.78 -13.07 -6.54
CA ASN A 107 1.89 -13.64 -7.27
C ASN A 107 1.89 -15.15 -7.02
N SER A 108 1.61 -15.92 -8.06
CA SER A 108 1.44 -17.37 -7.96
C SER A 108 2.73 -18.11 -7.57
N THR A 109 3.89 -17.46 -7.65
CA THR A 109 5.16 -18.04 -7.23
C THR A 109 5.49 -17.82 -5.76
N MET A 110 4.66 -17.06 -5.05
CA MET A 110 4.89 -16.70 -3.65
C MET A 110 3.85 -17.34 -2.74
N ASN A 111 4.26 -17.61 -1.51
CA ASN A 111 3.40 -18.29 -0.54
C ASN A 111 2.54 -17.32 0.23
N THR A 112 1.34 -17.80 0.58
CA THR A 112 0.45 -17.13 1.52
C THR A 112 1.07 -17.10 2.90
N ILE A 113 0.87 -15.99 3.61
CA ILE A 113 1.34 -15.83 4.99
C ILE A 113 0.15 -16.06 5.92
N ILE A 114 0.31 -16.97 6.87
CA ILE A 114 -0.68 -17.23 7.91
C ILE A 114 -0.22 -16.55 9.19
N VAL A 115 -1.05 -15.67 9.73
CA VAL A 115 -0.72 -14.91 10.94
C VAL A 115 -1.69 -15.30 12.05
N ARG A 116 -1.16 -15.94 13.09
CA ARG A 116 -1.94 -16.29 14.30
C ARG A 116 -1.63 -15.40 15.48
N GLY A 117 -0.58 -14.59 15.36
CA GLY A 117 -0.19 -13.63 16.37
C GLY A 117 -0.66 -12.23 16.06
N GLU A 118 0.10 -11.25 16.52
CA GLU A 118 -0.23 -9.86 16.31
C GLU A 118 -0.08 -9.45 14.85
N ILE A 119 -1.08 -8.73 14.39
CA ILE A 119 -1.04 -8.06 13.10
C ILE A 119 -1.67 -6.68 13.28
N GLN A 120 -1.04 -5.68 12.70
CA GLN A 120 -1.56 -4.33 12.71
C GLN A 120 -1.82 -3.89 11.27
N ILE A 121 -3.06 -3.56 10.96
CA ILE A 121 -3.41 -2.95 9.69
C ILE A 121 -3.12 -1.46 9.80
N GLN A 122 -2.36 -0.92 8.87
CA GLN A 122 -2.04 0.51 8.85
C GLN A 122 -2.80 1.28 7.78
N GLY A 123 -3.33 0.58 6.82
CA GLY A 123 -4.12 1.21 5.78
C GLY A 123 -4.47 0.24 4.67
N LYS A 124 -5.26 0.75 3.75
CA LYS A 124 -5.70 -0.02 2.58
C LYS A 124 -5.39 0.75 1.31
N VAL A 125 -5.06 0.01 0.26
CA VAL A 125 -4.73 0.59 -1.03
C VAL A 125 -6.03 1.06 -1.71
N THR A 126 -6.04 2.33 -2.09
CA THR A 126 -7.18 2.93 -2.80
C THR A 126 -6.83 3.36 -4.22
N GLY A 127 -5.57 3.33 -4.59
CA GLY A 127 -5.17 3.69 -5.94
C GLY A 127 -3.71 3.37 -6.20
N VAL A 128 -3.36 3.37 -7.48
CA VAL A 128 -2.00 3.12 -7.95
C VAL A 128 -1.65 4.19 -8.98
N ILE A 129 -0.45 4.73 -8.88
CA ILE A 129 0.08 5.67 -9.87
C ILE A 129 1.39 5.11 -10.38
N ARG A 130 1.53 5.10 -11.70
CA ARG A 130 2.75 4.65 -12.37
C ARG A 130 3.23 5.72 -13.31
N LYS A 131 4.52 6.03 -13.20
CA LYS A 131 5.16 7.01 -14.08
C LYS A 131 5.99 6.28 -15.14
N PHE A 132 5.93 6.78 -16.34
CA PHE A 132 6.77 6.31 -17.44
C PHE A 132 7.81 7.37 -17.76
N HIS A 133 8.99 6.92 -18.07
CA HIS A 133 10.11 7.81 -18.39
C HIS A 133 10.49 7.77 -19.84
#